data_dce53cd2528c5d638aaea378f82e9152
#
_entry.id   dce53cd2528c5d638aaea378f82e9152
#
_cell.length_a   1.000
_cell.length_b   1.000
_cell.length_c   1.000
_cell.angle_alpha   90.00
_cell.angle_beta   90.00
_cell.angle_gamma   90.00
#
_symmetry.space_group_name_H-M   'P 1'
#
loop_
_entity.id
_entity.type
_entity.pdbx_description
1 polymer ?
#
loop_
_entity_poly.entity_id
_entity_poly.type
_entity_poly.pdbx_seq_one_letter_code
_entity_poly.pdbx_strand_id
1 'polypeptide(L)'
;LLGAEPKFDMFNPKWRIGSSNYQGPSPKFVHAEVDNSIISSGGLIRGARVRNSIVRREVLMEEDVELDECIVMDYAVLRKGVRLRRAIVDRYNTINAGERIGYDMDADRRRFTVTDSGIVVVPRGVGTDTRAEEMAFRYL
;
A
#
# COMPACT_ATOMS: atom_id res chain seq x y z
N LEU A 1 4.10 10.34 -11.50
CA LEU A 1 2.67 10.68 -11.46
C LEU A 1 2.30 11.56 -10.24
N LEU A 2 3.06 11.47 -9.15
CA LEU A 2 2.85 12.28 -7.94
C LEU A 2 3.71 13.56 -7.90
N GLY A 3 4.46 13.84 -8.95
CA GLY A 3 5.26 15.05 -9.08
C GLY A 3 4.41 16.33 -9.24
N ALA A 4 5.04 17.50 -9.04
CA ALA A 4 4.35 18.79 -9.17
C ALA A 4 3.86 19.08 -10.59
N GLU A 5 4.53 18.53 -11.61
CA GLU A 5 4.15 18.66 -13.02
C GLU A 5 4.09 17.27 -13.69
N PRO A 6 3.07 16.48 -13.40
CA PRO A 6 2.92 15.18 -14.04
C PRO A 6 2.63 15.35 -15.53
N LYS A 7 3.22 14.48 -16.36
CA LYS A 7 2.92 14.44 -17.80
C LYS A 7 1.49 14.02 -18.12
N PHE A 8 0.79 13.54 -17.13
CA PHE A 8 -0.55 13.01 -17.24
C PHE A 8 -1.37 13.47 -16.03
N ASP A 9 -2.48 14.14 -16.29
CA ASP A 9 -3.35 14.64 -15.23
C ASP A 9 -4.35 13.56 -14.80
N MET A 10 -4.06 12.90 -13.70
CA MET A 10 -4.93 11.88 -13.10
C MET A 10 -6.21 12.45 -12.51
N PHE A 11 -6.28 13.76 -12.29
CA PHE A 11 -7.39 14.43 -11.63
C PHE A 11 -8.29 15.19 -12.60
N ASN A 12 -8.10 15.01 -13.90
CA ASN A 12 -8.91 15.66 -14.91
C ASN A 12 -10.37 15.18 -14.86
N PRO A 13 -11.35 16.02 -14.50
CA PRO A 13 -12.74 15.60 -14.36
C PRO A 13 -13.41 15.22 -15.70
N LYS A 14 -12.87 15.67 -16.82
CA LYS A 14 -13.39 15.35 -18.15
C LYS A 14 -12.92 13.99 -18.66
N TRP A 15 -11.83 13.50 -18.12
CA TRP A 15 -11.28 12.20 -18.45
C TRP A 15 -11.10 11.38 -17.19
N ARG A 16 -12.12 10.64 -16.84
CA ARG A 16 -12.10 9.79 -15.65
C ARG A 16 -11.26 8.55 -15.88
N ILE A 17 -10.26 8.37 -15.03
CA ILE A 17 -9.57 7.09 -14.90
C ILE A 17 -10.34 6.30 -13.84
N GLY A 18 -11.18 5.40 -14.29
CA GLY A 18 -11.94 4.52 -13.41
C GLY A 18 -11.12 3.27 -13.06
N SER A 19 -11.15 2.87 -11.80
CA SER A 19 -10.88 1.48 -11.45
C SER A 19 -12.13 0.66 -11.77
N SER A 20 -11.98 -0.68 -11.82
CA SER A 20 -13.12 -1.59 -12.06
C SER A 20 -14.34 -1.25 -11.19
N ASN A 21 -15.51 -1.81 -11.50
CA ASN A 21 -16.80 -1.59 -10.82
C ASN A 21 -16.81 -1.92 -9.32
N TYR A 22 -15.71 -1.72 -8.63
CA TYR A 22 -15.60 -1.88 -7.20
C TYR A 22 -16.36 -0.76 -6.50
N GLN A 23 -17.38 -1.11 -5.74
CA GLN A 23 -18.17 -0.21 -4.91
C GLN A 23 -17.86 -0.46 -3.44
N GLY A 24 -16.65 -0.13 -3.03
CA GLY A 24 -16.25 -0.22 -1.64
C GLY A 24 -16.49 1.10 -0.89
N PRO A 25 -16.43 1.05 0.44
CA PRO A 25 -16.53 2.24 1.27
C PRO A 25 -15.35 3.18 1.03
N SER A 26 -15.49 4.41 1.45
CA SER A 26 -14.39 5.37 1.49
C SER A 26 -13.25 4.85 2.38
N PRO A 27 -12.00 5.25 2.13
CA PRO A 27 -10.91 4.90 3.03
C PRO A 27 -11.12 5.52 4.40
N LYS A 28 -10.72 4.81 5.45
CA LYS A 28 -10.80 5.30 6.82
C LYS A 28 -9.40 5.52 7.39
N PHE A 29 -9.20 6.68 7.97
CA PHE A 29 -7.94 7.07 8.60
C PHE A 29 -8.14 7.21 10.10
N VAL A 30 -7.27 6.60 10.89
CA VAL A 30 -7.26 6.71 12.35
C VAL A 30 -5.85 7.07 12.79
N HIS A 31 -5.64 8.28 13.29
CA HIS A 31 -4.34 8.79 13.70
C HIS A 31 -3.25 8.61 12.64
N ALA A 32 -3.58 8.76 11.37
CA ALA A 32 -2.66 8.56 10.25
C ALA A 32 -2.07 9.89 9.79
N GLU A 33 -0.83 9.84 9.33
CA GLU A 33 -0.15 10.93 8.64
C GLU A 33 0.02 10.54 7.16
N VAL A 34 -0.61 11.28 6.27
CA VAL A 34 -0.56 11.00 4.82
C VAL A 34 -0.11 12.26 4.10
N ASP A 35 0.99 12.15 3.35
CA ASP A 35 1.54 13.23 2.57
C ASP A 35 1.88 12.79 1.15
N ASN A 36 1.54 13.61 0.17
CA ASN A 36 1.83 13.38 -1.25
C ASN A 36 1.55 11.94 -1.69
N SER A 37 0.34 11.44 -1.40
CA SER A 37 0.00 10.04 -1.63
C SER A 37 -1.42 9.89 -2.16
N ILE A 38 -1.68 8.77 -2.82
CA ILE A 38 -3.01 8.40 -3.32
C ILE A 38 -3.47 7.17 -2.55
N ILE A 39 -4.63 7.28 -1.92
CA ILE A 39 -5.25 6.19 -1.17
C ILE A 39 -6.59 5.85 -1.80
N SER A 40 -6.74 4.62 -2.22
CA SER A 40 -7.97 4.14 -2.85
C SER A 40 -9.02 3.66 -1.83
N SER A 41 -10.19 3.34 -2.35
CA SER A 41 -11.36 2.95 -1.54
C SER A 41 -11.14 1.72 -0.66
N GLY A 42 -11.87 1.64 0.43
CA GLY A 42 -11.94 0.48 1.31
C GLY A 42 -10.73 0.28 2.23
N GLY A 43 -9.74 1.14 2.15
CA GLY A 43 -8.55 1.04 3.00
C GLY A 43 -8.82 1.44 4.45
N LEU A 44 -8.09 0.83 5.37
CA LEU A 44 -8.02 1.26 6.76
C LEU A 44 -6.56 1.54 7.11
N ILE A 45 -6.27 2.80 7.38
CA ILE A 45 -4.93 3.28 7.71
C ILE A 45 -4.96 3.73 9.17
N ARG A 46 -4.32 2.96 10.03
CA ARG A 46 -4.32 3.20 11.47
C ARG A 46 -2.93 3.48 12.00
N GLY A 47 -2.70 4.66 12.53
CA GLY A 47 -1.43 5.04 13.13
C GLY A 47 -0.22 4.98 12.19
N ALA A 48 -0.44 4.98 10.89
CA ALA A 48 0.61 4.83 9.89
C ALA A 48 1.07 6.18 9.35
N ARG A 49 2.29 6.20 8.83
CA ARG A 49 2.85 7.32 8.06
C ARG A 49 3.04 6.89 6.62
N VAL A 50 2.37 7.58 5.71
CA VAL A 50 2.40 7.26 4.29
C VAL A 50 2.88 8.50 3.54
N ARG A 51 4.00 8.35 2.82
CA ARG A 51 4.58 9.45 2.03
C ARG A 51 4.94 8.99 0.63
N ASN A 52 4.68 9.85 -0.35
CA ASN A 52 5.07 9.65 -1.74
C ASN A 52 4.66 8.28 -2.29
N SER A 53 3.49 7.78 -1.88
CA SER A 53 3.08 6.41 -2.12
C SER A 53 1.71 6.31 -2.77
N ILE A 54 1.47 5.17 -3.41
CA ILE A 54 0.17 4.80 -3.95
C ILE A 54 -0.31 3.57 -3.21
N VAL A 55 -1.46 3.69 -2.55
CA VAL A 55 -2.10 2.60 -1.81
C VAL A 55 -3.42 2.27 -2.48
N ARG A 56 -3.53 1.06 -2.97
CA ARG A 56 -4.70 0.63 -3.71
C ARG A 56 -5.81 0.14 -2.78
N ARG A 57 -6.82 -0.52 -3.35
CA ARG A 57 -8.07 -0.85 -2.66
C ARG A 57 -7.88 -1.83 -1.51
N GLU A 58 -8.67 -1.65 -0.47
CA GLU A 58 -8.79 -2.59 0.63
C GLU A 58 -7.46 -2.93 1.32
N VAL A 59 -6.55 -1.98 1.39
CA VAL A 59 -5.29 -2.15 2.12
C VAL A 59 -5.51 -1.86 3.60
N LEU A 60 -5.07 -2.75 4.45
CA LEU A 60 -5.06 -2.58 5.89
C LEU A 60 -3.64 -2.24 6.37
N MET A 61 -3.50 -1.11 7.05
CA MET A 61 -2.25 -0.74 7.73
C MET A 61 -2.50 -0.64 9.22
N GLU A 62 -1.74 -1.39 9.98
CA GLU A 62 -1.72 -1.32 11.43
C GLU A 62 -0.82 -0.19 11.93
N GLU A 63 -0.76 -0.04 13.24
CA GLU A 63 -0.02 1.03 13.90
C GLU A 63 1.50 0.96 13.60
N ASP A 64 2.13 2.12 13.59
CA ASP A 64 3.57 2.28 13.37
C ASP A 64 4.07 1.77 12.00
N VAL A 65 3.20 1.62 11.02
CA VAL A 65 3.61 1.32 9.64
C VAL A 65 4.15 2.60 9.00
N GLU A 66 5.25 2.48 8.29
CA GLU A 66 5.80 3.58 7.48
C GLU A 66 5.99 3.14 6.04
N LEU A 67 5.47 3.95 5.12
CA LEU A 67 5.68 3.82 3.69
C LEU A 67 6.35 5.08 3.15
N ASP A 68 7.36 4.88 2.32
CA ASP A 68 7.97 5.96 1.54
C ASP A 68 8.33 5.48 0.13
N GLU A 69 7.86 6.20 -0.87
CA GLU A 69 8.06 5.84 -2.28
C GLU A 69 7.61 4.40 -2.61
N CYS A 70 6.45 3.98 -2.13
CA CYS A 70 5.92 2.63 -2.31
C CYS A 70 4.66 2.59 -3.15
N ILE A 71 4.42 1.44 -3.76
CA ILE A 71 3.13 1.07 -4.34
C ILE A 71 2.66 -0.18 -3.61
N VAL A 72 1.53 -0.07 -2.92
CA VAL A 72 0.90 -1.19 -2.23
C VAL A 72 -0.40 -1.53 -2.94
N MET A 73 -0.47 -2.73 -3.49
CA MET A 73 -1.59 -3.14 -4.33
C MET A 73 -2.75 -3.71 -3.51
N ASP A 74 -3.82 -4.02 -4.24
CA ASP A 74 -5.11 -4.38 -3.67
C ASP A 74 -5.00 -5.47 -2.61
N TYR A 75 -5.69 -5.27 -1.51
CA TYR A 75 -5.85 -6.28 -0.50
C TYR A 75 -4.57 -6.68 0.23
N ALA A 76 -3.59 -5.88 0.31
CA ALA A 76 -2.44 -6.11 1.16
C ALA A 76 -2.75 -5.78 2.62
N VAL A 77 -2.07 -6.47 3.52
CA VAL A 77 -2.12 -6.22 4.96
C VAL A 77 -0.70 -5.93 5.43
N LEU A 78 -0.51 -4.77 6.00
CA LEU A 78 0.76 -4.36 6.59
C LEU A 78 0.61 -4.35 8.11
N ARG A 79 1.26 -5.29 8.77
CA ARG A 79 1.17 -5.46 10.22
C ARG A 79 1.98 -4.40 10.96
N LYS A 80 1.77 -4.31 12.25
CA LYS A 80 2.38 -3.32 13.13
C LYS A 80 3.89 -3.19 12.94
N GLY A 81 4.37 -1.95 12.82
CA GLY A 81 5.80 -1.66 12.76
C GLY A 81 6.49 -1.97 11.44
N VAL A 82 5.75 -2.33 10.40
CA VAL A 82 6.30 -2.57 9.06
C VAL A 82 6.89 -1.28 8.49
N ARG A 83 8.07 -1.39 7.90
CA ARG A 83 8.77 -0.30 7.21
C ARG A 83 9.00 -0.69 5.76
N LEU A 84 8.43 0.07 4.84
CA LEU A 84 8.63 -0.15 3.40
C LEU A 84 9.20 1.12 2.77
N ARG A 85 10.20 0.93 1.95
CA ARG A 85 10.83 2.01 1.19
C ARG A 85 11.16 1.54 -0.21
N ARG A 86 10.77 2.32 -1.23
CA ARG A 86 11.01 2.02 -2.64
C ARG A 86 10.67 0.58 -2.98
N ALA A 87 9.46 0.18 -2.60
CA ALA A 87 8.96 -1.18 -2.78
C ALA A 87 7.62 -1.20 -3.48
N ILE A 88 7.42 -2.22 -4.28
CA ILE A 88 6.12 -2.56 -4.86
C ILE A 88 5.66 -3.85 -4.19
N VAL A 89 4.56 -3.76 -3.46
CA VAL A 89 3.93 -4.91 -2.81
C VAL A 89 2.71 -5.30 -3.63
N ASP A 90 2.78 -6.44 -4.30
CA ASP A 90 1.67 -6.93 -5.11
C ASP A 90 0.51 -7.37 -4.21
N ARG A 91 -0.64 -7.61 -4.82
CA ARG A 91 -1.90 -7.90 -4.14
C ARG A 91 -1.85 -9.15 -3.26
N TYR A 92 -2.73 -9.21 -2.29
CA TYR A 92 -2.91 -10.36 -1.41
C TYR A 92 -1.69 -10.71 -0.55
N ASN A 93 -0.84 -9.75 -0.28
CA ASN A 93 0.29 -9.93 0.63
C ASN A 93 -0.09 -9.59 2.07
N THR A 94 0.46 -10.34 3.00
CA THR A 94 0.52 -9.96 4.40
C THR A 94 1.99 -9.79 4.77
N ILE A 95 2.39 -8.57 5.08
CA ILE A 95 3.74 -8.27 5.55
C ILE A 95 3.71 -8.33 7.07
N ASN A 96 4.51 -9.22 7.63
CA ASN A 96 4.50 -9.50 9.07
C ASN A 96 5.02 -8.33 9.90
N ALA A 97 4.58 -8.27 11.16
CA ALA A 97 4.96 -7.20 12.06
C ALA A 97 6.48 -7.03 12.17
N GLY A 98 6.92 -5.79 12.13
CA GLY A 98 8.32 -5.43 12.26
C GLY A 98 9.20 -5.69 11.02
N GLU A 99 8.65 -6.22 9.94
CA GLU A 99 9.43 -6.42 8.72
C GLU A 99 9.87 -5.09 8.10
N ARG A 100 11.08 -5.10 7.56
CA ARG A 100 11.67 -3.96 6.86
C ARG A 100 12.06 -4.39 5.44
N ILE A 101 11.51 -3.71 4.45
CA ILE A 101 11.77 -3.98 3.03
C ILE A 101 12.22 -2.67 2.37
N GLY A 102 13.29 -2.75 1.60
CA GLY A 102 13.87 -1.59 0.92
C GLY A 102 14.97 -0.88 1.70
N TYR A 103 15.44 -1.46 2.80
CA TYR A 103 16.50 -0.91 3.66
C TYR A 103 17.80 -1.69 3.58
N ASP A 104 17.73 -3.01 3.47
CA ASP A 104 18.86 -3.90 3.29
C ASP A 104 18.72 -4.65 1.96
N MET A 105 19.42 -4.18 0.95
CA MET A 105 19.33 -4.73 -0.40
C MET A 105 19.78 -6.18 -0.49
N ASP A 106 20.78 -6.58 0.28
CA ASP A 106 21.27 -7.96 0.27
C ASP A 106 20.25 -8.92 0.87
N ALA A 107 19.62 -8.54 1.96
CA ALA A 107 18.53 -9.31 2.55
C ALA A 107 17.32 -9.37 1.60
N ASP A 108 16.98 -8.27 0.95
CA ASP A 108 15.85 -8.20 0.02
C ASP A 108 16.08 -9.06 -1.23
N ARG A 109 17.30 -9.07 -1.77
CA ARG A 109 17.65 -9.91 -2.93
C ARG A 109 17.53 -11.40 -2.65
N ARG A 110 17.71 -11.83 -1.41
CA ARG A 110 17.53 -13.24 -1.02
C ARG A 110 16.07 -13.67 -1.00
N ARG A 111 15.15 -12.73 -0.85
CA ARG A 111 13.72 -13.00 -0.68
C ARG A 111 12.86 -12.56 -1.88
N PHE A 112 13.25 -11.48 -2.52
CA PHE A 112 12.45 -10.78 -3.52
C PHE A 112 13.27 -10.42 -4.75
N THR A 113 12.61 -9.94 -5.77
CA THR A 113 13.27 -9.34 -6.93
C THR A 113 13.63 -7.88 -6.60
N VAL A 114 14.87 -7.52 -6.82
CA VAL A 114 15.33 -6.13 -6.71
C VAL A 114 15.77 -5.66 -8.08
N THR A 115 15.20 -4.56 -8.56
CA THR A 115 15.55 -3.97 -9.85
C THR A 115 16.93 -3.30 -9.80
N ASP A 116 17.51 -3.02 -10.97
CA ASP A 116 18.79 -2.31 -11.06
C ASP A 116 18.74 -0.93 -10.40
N SER A 117 17.59 -0.28 -10.43
CA SER A 117 17.36 1.00 -9.76
C SER A 117 17.11 0.90 -8.24
N GLY A 118 17.12 -0.31 -7.68
CA GLY A 118 16.95 -0.53 -6.25
C GLY A 118 15.49 -0.58 -5.77
N ILE A 119 14.54 -0.88 -6.65
CA ILE A 119 13.15 -1.09 -6.29
C ILE A 119 12.94 -2.55 -5.94
N VAL A 120 12.39 -2.82 -4.76
CA VAL A 120 12.08 -4.18 -4.32
C VAL A 120 10.67 -4.54 -4.75
N VAL A 121 10.52 -5.68 -5.42
CA VAL A 121 9.22 -6.19 -5.85
C VAL A 121 8.86 -7.41 -5.02
N VAL A 122 7.83 -7.27 -4.21
CA VAL A 122 7.24 -8.37 -3.44
C VAL A 122 6.13 -8.98 -4.29
N PRO A 123 6.29 -10.24 -4.76
CA PRO A 123 5.33 -10.84 -5.67
C PRO A 123 3.99 -11.09 -4.99
N ARG A 124 2.97 -11.35 -5.79
CA ARG A 124 1.62 -11.64 -5.31
C ARG A 124 1.63 -12.68 -4.19
N GLY A 125 0.96 -12.36 -3.11
CA GLY A 125 0.78 -13.28 -2.00
C GLY A 125 -0.22 -14.40 -2.33
N VAL A 126 -0.18 -15.44 -1.54
CA VAL A 126 -1.18 -16.50 -1.57
C VAL A 126 -2.41 -15.99 -0.82
N GLY A 127 -3.22 -15.19 -1.52
CA GLY A 127 -4.43 -14.65 -0.95
C GLY A 127 -5.45 -15.73 -0.76
N THR A 128 -5.76 -16.02 0.46
CA THR A 128 -6.91 -16.80 0.84
C THR A 128 -7.92 -15.91 1.58
N ASP A 129 -9.15 -16.35 1.59
CA ASP A 129 -10.35 -15.65 2.07
C ASP A 129 -10.39 -15.31 3.56
N THR A 130 -9.29 -15.34 4.27
CA THR A 130 -9.18 -14.88 5.65
C THR A 130 -9.60 -13.42 5.86
N ARG A 131 -9.90 -12.75 4.78
CA ARG A 131 -10.31 -11.35 4.79
C ARG A 131 -11.71 -11.08 5.25
N ALA A 132 -12.61 -12.01 5.08
CA ALA A 132 -13.97 -11.80 5.56
C ALA A 132 -13.99 -11.54 7.06
N GLU A 133 -13.13 -12.23 7.80
CA GLU A 133 -12.97 -12.01 9.24
C GLU A 133 -12.23 -10.70 9.54
N GLU A 134 -11.14 -10.41 8.83
CA GLU A 134 -10.42 -9.14 8.98
C GLU A 134 -11.26 -7.93 8.56
N MET A 135 -12.09 -8.07 7.55
CA MET A 135 -13.01 -7.02 7.13
C MET A 135 -14.12 -6.76 8.14
N ALA A 136 -14.60 -7.77 8.84
CA ALA A 136 -15.61 -7.60 9.87
C ALA A 136 -15.15 -6.68 11.01
N PHE A 137 -13.86 -6.68 11.32
CA PHE A 137 -13.28 -5.81 12.36
C PHE A 137 -12.97 -4.39 11.89
N ARG A 138 -12.98 -4.12 10.58
CA ARG A 138 -12.61 -2.81 10.03
C ARG A 138 -13.58 -1.69 10.39
N TYR A 139 -14.83 -2.02 10.57
CA TYR A 139 -15.91 -1.06 10.75
C TYR A 139 -16.52 -1.09 12.14
N LEU A 140 -16.00 -1.93 12.99
CA LEU A 140 -16.30 -1.91 14.40
C LEU A 140 -15.34 -0.94 15.13
#